data_dcc92877ce53d206504362a882d6eacf
#
_entry.id   dcc92877ce53d206504362a882d6eacf
#
_cell.length_a   1.000
_cell.length_b   1.000
_cell.length_c   1.000
_cell.angle_alpha   90.00
_cell.angle_beta   90.00
_cell.angle_gamma   90.00
#
_symmetry.space_group_name_H-M   'P 1'
#
loop_
_entity.id
_entity.type
_entity.pdbx_description
1 polymer ?
#
loop_
_entity_poly.entity_id
_entity_poly.type
_entity_poly.pdbx_seq_one_letter_code
_entity_poly.pdbx_strand_id
1 'polypeptide(L)'
;PNACLHRGRMLKEFDGNAKELRCPFHGFCWKLDGQLQDIPADWDFPHIDQDTFSLPEIPLATWAGFIFINPDQDCAPFDDFIKDLASQFERWNLGGLYKQCHVAKVMPCNWKIAQEAFCEAYHVNATHPQVMRSIGDVNSQVDIWENCARVITPGATHSPLLDSVSNDDLMRAMMDLDHDAPVPQVPDGFGLRHFMADRTRENLRPIAGDRVDIYT
;
A
#
# COMPACT_ATOMS: atom_id res chain seq x y z
N PRO A 1 1.28 -20.54 9.51
CA PRO A 1 0.81 -19.50 10.43
C PRO A 1 1.71 -19.38 11.68
N ASN A 2 1.78 -18.18 12.26
CA ASN A 2 2.58 -17.89 13.46
C ASN A 2 1.79 -18.20 14.74
N ALA A 3 1.22 -19.39 14.83
CA ALA A 3 0.40 -19.82 15.96
C ALA A 3 0.68 -21.29 16.32
N CYS A 4 0.92 -21.55 17.60
CA CYS A 4 1.12 -22.90 18.11
C CYS A 4 -0.17 -23.72 18.04
N LEU A 5 -0.12 -24.90 17.46
CA LEU A 5 -1.29 -25.78 17.31
C LEU A 5 -1.81 -26.34 18.62
N HIS A 6 -1.01 -26.26 19.71
CA HIS A 6 -1.46 -26.72 21.03
C HIS A 6 -2.56 -25.81 21.60
N ARG A 7 -2.29 -24.48 21.73
CA ARG A 7 -3.23 -23.53 22.37
C ARG A 7 -3.20 -22.13 21.74
N GLY A 8 -2.79 -21.99 20.47
CA GLY A 8 -2.85 -20.74 19.71
C GLY A 8 -1.84 -19.65 20.12
N ARG A 9 -0.87 -19.95 21.00
CA ARG A 9 0.15 -18.97 21.38
C ARG A 9 1.00 -18.59 20.18
N MET A 10 1.26 -17.29 20.00
CA MET A 10 2.17 -16.78 18.97
C MET A 10 3.57 -17.36 19.17
N LEU A 11 4.16 -17.91 18.09
CA LEU A 11 5.46 -18.57 18.11
C LEU A 11 6.63 -17.57 18.08
N LYS A 12 6.48 -16.49 17.33
CA LYS A 12 7.46 -15.41 17.20
C LYS A 12 6.76 -14.05 17.31
N GLU A 13 7.24 -13.21 18.22
CA GLU A 13 6.67 -11.89 18.52
C GLU A 13 7.49 -10.76 17.89
N PHE A 14 8.77 -11.01 17.61
CA PHE A 14 9.72 -10.01 17.12
C PHE A 14 10.46 -10.50 15.89
N ASP A 15 10.96 -9.55 15.13
CA ASP A 15 11.88 -9.81 14.02
C ASP A 15 13.17 -10.42 14.53
N GLY A 16 13.81 -11.24 13.69
CA GLY A 16 15.07 -11.87 14.04
C GLY A 16 15.33 -13.16 13.27
N ASN A 17 16.41 -13.86 13.65
CA ASN A 17 16.79 -15.13 13.10
C ASN A 17 16.48 -16.26 14.09
N ALA A 18 15.95 -17.35 13.60
CA ALA A 18 15.67 -18.54 14.38
C ALA A 18 16.09 -19.79 13.62
N LYS A 19 16.47 -20.83 14.35
CA LYS A 19 16.75 -22.16 13.78
C LYS A 19 15.53 -23.08 13.85
N GLU A 20 14.56 -22.71 14.69
CA GLU A 20 13.33 -23.46 14.95
C GLU A 20 12.22 -22.50 15.43
N LEU A 21 10.99 -22.96 15.40
CA LEU A 21 9.81 -22.25 15.89
C LEU A 21 9.35 -22.91 17.19
N ARG A 22 9.99 -22.57 18.31
CA ARG A 22 9.64 -23.11 19.64
C ARG A 22 8.61 -22.21 20.30
N CYS A 23 7.50 -22.82 20.74
CA CYS A 23 6.44 -22.13 21.47
C CYS A 23 6.95 -21.74 22.87
N PRO A 24 6.88 -20.45 23.26
CA PRO A 24 7.34 -20.01 24.56
C PRO A 24 6.44 -20.45 25.74
N PHE A 25 5.27 -21.04 25.42
CA PHE A 25 4.32 -21.44 26.46
C PHE A 25 4.61 -22.85 27.01
N HIS A 26 4.64 -23.89 26.16
CA HIS A 26 4.84 -25.27 26.57
C HIS A 26 5.97 -26.00 25.82
N GLY A 27 6.73 -25.29 25.00
CA GLY A 27 7.90 -25.85 24.34
C GLY A 27 7.64 -26.66 23.07
N PHE A 28 6.39 -26.82 22.60
CA PHE A 28 6.13 -27.42 21.30
C PHE A 28 6.99 -26.76 20.23
N CYS A 29 7.66 -27.53 19.41
CA CYS A 29 8.67 -27.04 18.50
C CYS A 29 8.44 -27.54 17.08
N TRP A 30 8.55 -26.63 16.12
CA TRP A 30 8.49 -26.93 14.70
C TRP A 30 9.78 -26.46 14.01
N LYS A 31 10.15 -27.13 12.94
CA LYS A 31 11.16 -26.66 12.00
C LYS A 31 10.69 -25.41 11.28
N LEU A 32 11.57 -24.76 10.54
CA LEU A 32 11.23 -23.56 9.76
C LEU A 32 10.29 -23.86 8.59
N ASP A 33 10.24 -25.09 8.12
CA ASP A 33 9.30 -25.57 7.10
C ASP A 33 7.92 -25.93 7.69
N GLY A 34 7.73 -25.79 8.99
CA GLY A 34 6.49 -26.09 9.68
C GLY A 34 6.32 -27.53 10.15
N GLN A 35 7.23 -28.45 9.81
CA GLN A 35 7.17 -29.83 10.33
C GLN A 35 7.37 -29.85 11.83
N LEU A 36 6.62 -30.73 12.53
CA LEU A 36 6.83 -30.93 13.95
C LEU A 36 8.25 -31.44 14.21
N GLN A 37 8.91 -30.90 15.19
CA GLN A 37 10.25 -31.28 15.60
C GLN A 37 10.31 -31.93 16.98
N ASP A 38 9.52 -31.42 17.93
CA ASP A 38 9.60 -31.87 19.32
C ASP A 38 8.32 -31.47 20.10
N ILE A 39 7.86 -32.38 20.93
CA ILE A 39 6.83 -32.17 21.96
C ILE A 39 7.40 -32.56 23.28
N PRO A 40 7.58 -31.64 24.24
CA PRO A 40 8.01 -32.00 25.59
C PRO A 40 7.02 -32.98 26.25
N ALA A 41 7.53 -34.11 26.79
CA ALA A 41 6.72 -35.17 27.37
C ALA A 41 5.69 -35.75 26.36
N ASP A 42 6.15 -36.10 25.18
CA ASP A 42 5.33 -36.58 24.06
C ASP A 42 4.46 -37.79 24.41
N TRP A 43 4.90 -38.61 25.38
CA TRP A 43 4.11 -39.74 25.93
C TRP A 43 2.75 -39.35 26.53
N ASP A 44 2.59 -38.08 26.93
CA ASP A 44 1.32 -37.54 27.43
C ASP A 44 0.35 -37.15 26.25
N PHE A 45 0.86 -37.21 25.04
CA PHE A 45 0.12 -36.80 23.80
C PHE A 45 0.00 -37.99 22.82
N PRO A 46 -0.45 -39.20 23.24
CA PRO A 46 -0.48 -40.38 22.37
C PRO A 46 -1.45 -40.24 21.19
N HIS A 47 -2.30 -39.22 21.19
CA HIS A 47 -3.26 -38.90 20.13
C HIS A 47 -2.66 -38.00 19.03
N ILE A 48 -1.46 -37.47 19.23
CA ILE A 48 -0.78 -36.65 18.21
C ILE A 48 0.10 -37.55 17.35
N ASP A 49 -0.23 -37.61 16.08
CA ASP A 49 0.62 -38.20 15.08
C ASP A 49 1.70 -37.15 14.69
N GLN A 50 2.94 -37.43 15.09
CA GLN A 50 4.06 -36.51 14.90
C GLN A 50 4.38 -36.25 13.41
N ASP A 51 4.08 -37.18 12.53
CA ASP A 51 4.34 -37.06 11.10
C ASP A 51 3.37 -36.10 10.39
N THR A 52 2.16 -35.96 10.94
CA THR A 52 1.11 -35.14 10.35
C THR A 52 0.81 -33.85 11.13
N PHE A 53 1.27 -33.73 12.36
CA PHE A 53 1.04 -32.55 13.22
C PHE A 53 1.96 -31.38 12.85
N SER A 54 1.87 -30.93 11.62
CA SER A 54 2.66 -29.82 11.07
C SER A 54 1.87 -28.51 11.08
N LEU A 55 2.56 -27.38 11.15
CA LEU A 55 1.93 -26.08 10.96
C LEU A 55 1.32 -26.01 9.55
N PRO A 56 0.05 -25.62 9.41
CA PRO A 56 -0.58 -25.52 8.10
C PRO A 56 0.12 -24.44 7.26
N GLU A 57 0.39 -24.77 6.01
CA GLU A 57 0.86 -23.82 5.02
C GLU A 57 -0.26 -22.90 4.56
N ILE A 58 0.11 -21.72 4.14
CA ILE A 58 -0.81 -20.74 3.54
C ILE A 58 -0.14 -20.24 2.25
N PRO A 59 -0.85 -20.21 1.12
CA PRO A 59 -0.36 -19.60 -0.11
C PRO A 59 0.19 -18.19 0.15
N LEU A 60 1.42 -17.99 -0.25
CA LEU A 60 2.14 -16.73 -0.07
C LEU A 60 2.80 -16.35 -1.39
N ALA A 61 2.65 -15.09 -1.77
CA ALA A 61 3.33 -14.50 -2.91
C ALA A 61 3.91 -13.13 -2.56
N THR A 62 4.86 -12.67 -3.35
CA THR A 62 5.44 -11.34 -3.19
C THR A 62 5.40 -10.61 -4.52
N TRP A 63 5.04 -9.33 -4.47
CA TRP A 63 5.10 -8.46 -5.63
C TRP A 63 5.58 -7.06 -5.21
N ALA A 64 6.61 -6.58 -5.87
CA ALA A 64 7.15 -5.23 -5.66
C ALA A 64 7.48 -4.88 -4.19
N GLY A 65 7.90 -5.89 -3.38
CA GLY A 65 8.20 -5.72 -1.95
C GLY A 65 6.98 -5.88 -1.02
N PHE A 66 5.78 -6.05 -1.57
CA PHE A 66 4.58 -6.38 -0.81
C PHE A 66 4.43 -7.89 -0.66
N ILE A 67 3.92 -8.33 0.49
CA ILE A 67 3.65 -9.74 0.80
C ILE A 67 2.14 -9.95 0.78
N PHE A 68 1.70 -10.93 0.00
CA PHE A 68 0.31 -11.34 -0.13
C PHE A 68 0.14 -12.74 0.44
N ILE A 69 -0.92 -12.95 1.16
CA ILE A 69 -1.32 -14.27 1.69
C ILE A 69 -2.78 -14.54 1.34
N ASN A 70 -3.11 -15.81 1.12
CA ASN A 70 -4.49 -16.22 0.96
C ASN A 70 -4.79 -17.38 1.93
N PRO A 71 -5.79 -17.26 2.82
CA PRO A 71 -6.21 -18.37 3.70
C PRO A 71 -6.81 -19.58 2.94
N ASP A 72 -7.30 -19.38 1.73
CA ASP A 72 -7.78 -20.44 0.87
C ASP A 72 -6.60 -21.12 0.17
N GLN A 73 -6.38 -22.39 0.49
CA GLN A 73 -5.29 -23.18 -0.10
C GLN A 73 -5.52 -23.53 -1.57
N ASP A 74 -6.80 -23.53 -2.00
CA ASP A 74 -7.21 -23.82 -3.37
C ASP A 74 -7.41 -22.53 -4.20
N CYS A 75 -6.89 -21.41 -3.74
CA CYS A 75 -7.01 -20.13 -4.43
C CYS A 75 -6.37 -20.14 -5.82
N ALA A 76 -6.90 -19.29 -6.69
CA ALA A 76 -6.29 -19.05 -8.01
C ALA A 76 -4.82 -18.60 -7.90
N PRO A 77 -4.00 -18.85 -8.93
CA PRO A 77 -2.62 -18.37 -8.96
C PRO A 77 -2.53 -16.85 -8.73
N PHE A 78 -1.56 -16.43 -7.94
CA PHE A 78 -1.38 -15.02 -7.60
C PHE A 78 -1.18 -14.12 -8.82
N ASP A 79 -0.47 -14.60 -9.84
CA ASP A 79 -0.22 -13.85 -11.07
C ASP A 79 -1.51 -13.53 -11.81
N ASP A 80 -2.50 -14.42 -11.78
CA ASP A 80 -3.82 -14.17 -12.36
C ASP A 80 -4.60 -13.14 -11.55
N PHE A 81 -4.46 -13.16 -10.23
CA PHE A 81 -5.11 -12.19 -9.33
C PHE A 81 -4.56 -10.77 -9.51
N ILE A 82 -3.22 -10.62 -9.60
CA ILE A 82 -2.55 -9.31 -9.55
C ILE A 82 -2.37 -8.65 -10.94
N LYS A 83 -2.57 -9.38 -12.04
CA LYS A 83 -2.19 -8.97 -13.41
C LYS A 83 -2.63 -7.56 -13.77
N ASP A 84 -3.88 -7.20 -13.47
CA ASP A 84 -4.44 -5.90 -13.85
C ASP A 84 -3.81 -4.77 -13.04
N LEU A 85 -3.57 -5.00 -11.74
CA LEU A 85 -2.88 -4.05 -10.89
C LEU A 85 -1.41 -3.93 -11.30
N ALA A 86 -0.71 -5.04 -11.49
CA ALA A 86 0.71 -5.05 -11.84
C ALA A 86 0.98 -4.29 -13.13
N SER A 87 0.14 -4.47 -14.15
CA SER A 87 0.26 -3.79 -15.44
C SER A 87 0.22 -2.26 -15.33
N GLN A 88 -0.51 -1.72 -14.36
CA GLN A 88 -0.63 -0.28 -14.16
C GLN A 88 0.60 0.32 -13.48
N PHE A 89 1.35 -0.49 -12.74
CA PHE A 89 2.58 -0.07 -12.05
C PHE A 89 3.87 -0.44 -12.80
N GLU A 90 3.75 -1.04 -13.98
CA GLU A 90 4.89 -1.51 -14.79
C GLU A 90 5.92 -0.41 -15.07
N ARG A 91 5.45 0.82 -15.27
CA ARG A 91 6.28 2.00 -15.52
C ARG A 91 7.09 2.46 -14.28
N TRP A 92 6.73 2.04 -13.07
CA TRP A 92 7.41 2.43 -11.84
C TRP A 92 8.19 1.25 -11.25
N ASN A 93 9.44 1.49 -10.87
CA ASN A 93 10.26 0.49 -10.20
C ASN A 93 9.90 0.39 -8.71
N LEU A 94 8.71 -0.11 -8.38
CA LEU A 94 8.25 -0.23 -7.00
C LEU A 94 9.17 -1.11 -6.16
N GLY A 95 9.70 -2.20 -6.72
CA GLY A 95 10.63 -3.10 -6.04
C GLY A 95 11.98 -2.45 -5.66
N GLY A 96 12.31 -1.32 -6.27
CA GLY A 96 13.49 -0.52 -5.95
C GLY A 96 13.25 0.57 -4.89
N LEU A 97 12.01 0.70 -4.40
CA LEU A 97 11.67 1.66 -3.36
C LEU A 97 11.94 1.08 -1.96
N TYR A 98 12.18 1.96 -1.00
CA TYR A 98 12.27 1.59 0.42
C TYR A 98 11.15 2.25 1.23
N LYS A 99 10.79 1.61 2.33
CA LYS A 99 9.75 2.13 3.23
C LYS A 99 10.31 3.29 4.06
N GLN A 100 9.97 4.53 3.70
CA GLN A 100 10.41 5.75 4.39
C GLN A 100 9.80 5.88 5.79
N CYS A 101 8.51 5.57 5.92
CA CYS A 101 7.80 5.60 7.21
C CYS A 101 6.70 4.54 7.25
N HIS A 102 6.27 4.21 8.44
CA HIS A 102 5.12 3.32 8.67
C HIS A 102 4.27 3.89 9.80
N VAL A 103 3.04 4.26 9.46
CA VAL A 103 2.05 4.73 10.43
C VAL A 103 0.92 3.70 10.50
N ALA A 104 0.56 3.29 11.70
CA ALA A 104 -0.56 2.37 11.92
C ALA A 104 -1.55 2.99 12.92
N LYS A 105 -2.83 2.90 12.61
CA LYS A 105 -3.92 3.38 13.46
C LYS A 105 -5.06 2.36 13.46
N VAL A 106 -5.56 2.04 14.66
CA VAL A 106 -6.79 1.25 14.78
C VAL A 106 -7.99 2.19 14.59
N MET A 107 -8.86 1.83 13.66
CA MET A 107 -10.07 2.58 13.37
C MET A 107 -11.31 1.78 13.79
N PRO A 108 -12.30 2.40 14.45
CA PRO A 108 -13.53 1.71 14.89
C PRO A 108 -14.54 1.57 13.74
N CYS A 109 -14.11 0.92 12.64
CA CYS A 109 -14.97 0.67 11.48
C CYS A 109 -14.62 -0.66 10.81
N ASN A 110 -15.51 -1.14 9.94
CA ASN A 110 -15.21 -2.27 9.08
C ASN A 110 -14.11 -1.88 8.08
N TRP A 111 -13.17 -2.78 7.82
CA TRP A 111 -12.06 -2.53 6.89
C TRP A 111 -12.54 -2.21 5.45
N LYS A 112 -13.68 -2.76 5.03
CA LYS A 112 -14.27 -2.46 3.71
C LYS A 112 -14.67 -0.99 3.60
N ILE A 113 -15.31 -0.44 4.64
CA ILE A 113 -15.67 0.99 4.68
C ILE A 113 -14.41 1.88 4.64
N ALA A 114 -13.35 1.48 5.36
CA ALA A 114 -12.09 2.21 5.31
C ALA A 114 -11.46 2.17 3.91
N GLN A 115 -11.54 1.05 3.21
CA GLN A 115 -11.05 0.90 1.84
C GLN A 115 -11.88 1.68 0.83
N GLU A 116 -13.21 1.66 0.96
CA GLU A 116 -14.14 2.34 0.03
C GLU A 116 -13.91 3.84 -0.02
N ALA A 117 -13.46 4.46 1.08
CA ALA A 117 -13.08 5.88 1.10
C ALA A 117 -11.95 6.22 0.10
N PHE A 118 -11.16 5.25 -0.34
CA PHE A 118 -10.12 5.42 -1.36
C PHE A 118 -10.60 5.04 -2.77
N CYS A 119 -11.86 4.66 -2.93
CA CYS A 119 -12.46 4.32 -4.22
C CYS A 119 -13.32 5.45 -4.80
N GLU A 120 -13.31 6.62 -4.18
CA GLU A 120 -14.07 7.80 -4.58
C GLU A 120 -13.36 9.09 -4.14
N ALA A 121 -13.82 10.26 -4.60
CA ALA A 121 -13.32 11.55 -4.17
C ALA A 121 -14.43 12.46 -3.60
N TYR A 122 -15.64 11.94 -3.44
CA TYR A 122 -16.80 12.72 -3.03
C TYR A 122 -16.68 13.30 -1.60
N HIS A 123 -15.98 12.58 -0.71
CA HIS A 123 -15.75 13.03 0.67
C HIS A 123 -14.79 14.24 0.77
N VAL A 124 -14.04 14.53 -0.30
CA VAL A 124 -13.00 15.58 -0.29
C VAL A 124 -13.58 16.92 0.14
N ASN A 125 -14.75 17.29 -0.35
CA ASN A 125 -15.36 18.59 -0.04
C ASN A 125 -15.66 18.80 1.46
N ALA A 126 -15.94 17.72 2.19
CA ALA A 126 -16.29 17.78 3.61
C ALA A 126 -15.12 17.40 4.52
N THR A 127 -14.32 16.43 4.11
CA THR A 127 -13.26 15.84 4.96
C THR A 127 -11.90 16.49 4.70
N HIS A 128 -11.64 16.87 3.43
CA HIS A 128 -10.35 17.41 2.99
C HIS A 128 -10.50 18.74 2.23
N PRO A 129 -11.24 19.75 2.75
CA PRO A 129 -11.46 20.99 2.02
C PRO A 129 -10.17 21.75 1.66
N GLN A 130 -9.07 21.48 2.37
CA GLN A 130 -7.77 22.10 2.13
C GLN A 130 -7.19 21.73 0.74
N VAL A 131 -7.53 20.56 0.18
CA VAL A 131 -7.01 20.15 -1.13
C VAL A 131 -7.89 20.56 -2.30
N MET A 132 -9.10 21.07 -2.06
CA MET A 132 -10.05 21.47 -3.11
C MET A 132 -9.47 22.56 -4.04
N ARG A 133 -8.51 23.34 -3.58
CA ARG A 133 -7.84 24.37 -4.39
C ARG A 133 -6.89 23.80 -5.44
N SER A 134 -6.45 22.53 -5.29
CA SER A 134 -5.41 21.94 -6.11
C SER A 134 -5.76 20.62 -6.78
N ILE A 135 -6.94 20.06 -6.47
CA ILE A 135 -7.43 18.84 -7.10
C ILE A 135 -8.88 18.98 -7.57
N GLY A 136 -9.16 18.46 -8.76
CA GLY A 136 -10.50 18.46 -9.36
C GLY A 136 -11.29 17.22 -8.93
N ASP A 137 -11.66 17.14 -7.66
CA ASP A 137 -12.30 16.00 -7.01
C ASP A 137 -13.55 15.49 -7.75
N VAL A 138 -14.45 16.38 -8.18
CA VAL A 138 -15.68 16.06 -8.91
C VAL A 138 -15.38 15.42 -10.29
N ASN A 139 -14.21 15.67 -10.85
CA ASN A 139 -13.76 15.15 -12.15
C ASN A 139 -12.95 13.85 -12.01
N SER A 140 -13.00 13.19 -10.87
CA SER A 140 -12.32 11.91 -10.67
C SER A 140 -12.92 10.84 -11.57
N GLN A 141 -12.04 10.04 -12.16
CA GLN A 141 -12.38 8.84 -12.92
C GLN A 141 -12.16 7.62 -12.05
N VAL A 142 -13.11 6.69 -12.06
CA VAL A 142 -13.00 5.39 -11.38
C VAL A 142 -12.97 4.30 -12.43
N ASP A 143 -11.91 3.52 -12.45
CA ASP A 143 -11.77 2.34 -13.29
C ASP A 143 -11.88 1.09 -12.41
N ILE A 144 -12.60 0.07 -12.89
CA ILE A 144 -12.87 -1.16 -12.13
C ILE A 144 -12.46 -2.37 -12.97
N TRP A 145 -11.69 -3.27 -12.38
CA TRP A 145 -11.35 -4.60 -12.89
C TRP A 145 -11.87 -5.67 -11.94
N GLU A 146 -11.65 -6.92 -12.27
CA GLU A 146 -12.15 -8.05 -11.46
C GLU A 146 -11.64 -8.01 -10.01
N ASN A 147 -10.35 -7.73 -9.81
CA ASN A 147 -9.70 -7.82 -8.50
C ASN A 147 -9.13 -6.49 -7.99
N CYS A 148 -9.29 -5.40 -8.73
CA CYS A 148 -8.81 -4.09 -8.32
C CYS A 148 -9.64 -2.95 -8.87
N ALA A 149 -9.51 -1.78 -8.25
CA ALA A 149 -10.06 -0.53 -8.76
C ALA A 149 -8.98 0.56 -8.71
N ARG A 150 -9.15 1.59 -9.54
CA ARG A 150 -8.27 2.74 -9.59
C ARG A 150 -9.11 4.02 -9.61
N VAL A 151 -8.73 4.98 -8.79
CA VAL A 151 -9.25 6.34 -8.85
C VAL A 151 -8.17 7.27 -9.39
N ILE A 152 -8.49 8.04 -10.41
CA ILE A 152 -7.63 9.07 -10.97
C ILE A 152 -8.30 10.42 -10.73
N THR A 153 -7.69 11.24 -9.91
CA THR A 153 -8.15 12.60 -9.62
C THR A 153 -7.21 13.60 -10.29
N PRO A 154 -7.70 14.52 -11.16
CA PRO A 154 -6.85 15.48 -11.81
C PRO A 154 -6.26 16.46 -10.79
N GLY A 155 -4.93 16.56 -10.77
CA GLY A 155 -4.20 17.59 -10.03
C GLY A 155 -3.96 18.86 -10.83
N ALA A 156 -3.42 19.90 -10.19
CA ALA A 156 -3.16 21.21 -10.76
C ALA A 156 -4.43 21.83 -11.42
N THR A 157 -5.55 21.59 -10.78
CA THR A 157 -6.85 22.22 -11.07
C THR A 157 -7.64 22.28 -9.77
N HIS A 158 -8.54 23.24 -9.63
CA HIS A 158 -9.37 23.34 -8.45
C HIS A 158 -10.67 22.51 -8.58
N SER A 159 -11.29 22.22 -7.44
CA SER A 159 -12.62 21.61 -7.42
C SER A 159 -13.65 22.47 -8.15
N PRO A 160 -14.49 21.91 -9.02
CA PRO A 160 -15.61 22.61 -9.60
C PRO A 160 -16.65 23.14 -8.58
N LEU A 161 -16.56 22.76 -7.33
CA LEU A 161 -17.40 23.28 -6.24
C LEU A 161 -16.92 24.65 -5.73
N LEU A 162 -15.74 25.09 -6.12
CA LEU A 162 -15.24 26.43 -5.82
C LEU A 162 -15.55 27.37 -7.00
N ASP A 163 -15.95 28.62 -6.69
CA ASP A 163 -16.32 29.61 -7.71
C ASP A 163 -15.14 29.91 -8.65
N SER A 164 -13.96 30.15 -8.09
CA SER A 164 -12.71 30.33 -8.85
C SER A 164 -11.52 30.25 -7.91
N VAL A 165 -10.39 29.85 -8.47
CA VAL A 165 -9.09 29.86 -7.77
C VAL A 165 -8.09 30.52 -8.73
N SER A 166 -7.32 31.50 -8.25
CA SER A 166 -6.27 32.10 -9.07
C SER A 166 -5.15 31.08 -9.36
N ASN A 167 -4.44 31.24 -10.47
CA ASN A 167 -3.26 30.42 -10.77
C ASN A 167 -2.21 30.50 -9.66
N ASP A 168 -2.06 31.67 -9.04
CA ASP A 168 -1.14 31.86 -7.94
C ASP A 168 -1.53 31.04 -6.70
N ASP A 169 -2.81 31.06 -6.34
CA ASP A 169 -3.33 30.27 -5.21
C ASP A 169 -3.27 28.78 -5.48
N LEU A 170 -3.54 28.38 -6.72
CA LEU A 170 -3.39 27.00 -7.15
C LEU A 170 -1.92 26.53 -7.05
N MET A 171 -0.98 27.37 -7.50
CA MET A 171 0.45 27.09 -7.36
C MET A 171 0.89 27.02 -5.89
N ARG A 172 0.44 27.96 -5.05
CA ARG A 172 0.75 27.91 -3.61
C ARG A 172 0.26 26.61 -2.98
N ALA A 173 -0.96 26.21 -3.30
CA ALA A 173 -1.53 24.94 -2.81
C ALA A 173 -0.77 23.70 -3.31
N MET A 174 -0.31 23.71 -4.57
CA MET A 174 0.44 22.60 -5.16
C MET A 174 1.89 22.49 -4.63
N MET A 175 2.49 23.61 -4.27
CA MET A 175 3.88 23.70 -3.81
C MET A 175 3.99 23.75 -2.28
N ASP A 176 2.86 23.67 -1.57
CA ASP A 176 2.77 23.80 -0.11
C ASP A 176 3.45 25.08 0.40
N LEU A 177 3.16 26.21 -0.25
CA LEU A 177 3.70 27.51 0.08
C LEU A 177 2.75 28.30 0.98
N ASP A 178 3.32 29.16 1.81
CA ASP A 178 2.55 30.14 2.60
C ASP A 178 1.72 31.06 1.69
N HIS A 179 0.61 31.57 2.25
CA HIS A 179 -0.35 32.41 1.51
C HIS A 179 0.30 33.62 0.82
N ASP A 180 1.30 34.23 1.44
CA ASP A 180 1.98 35.43 0.93
C ASP A 180 3.31 35.10 0.20
N ALA A 181 3.64 33.82 0.07
CA ALA A 181 4.86 33.43 -0.60
C ALA A 181 4.83 33.80 -2.10
N PRO A 182 5.93 34.27 -2.67
CA PRO A 182 6.03 34.52 -4.10
C PRO A 182 5.93 33.19 -4.87
N VAL A 183 5.16 33.21 -5.94
CA VAL A 183 5.01 32.06 -6.84
C VAL A 183 5.82 32.27 -8.12
N PRO A 184 6.33 31.18 -8.74
CA PRO A 184 6.98 31.27 -10.03
C PRO A 184 6.01 31.79 -11.10
N GLN A 185 6.49 32.62 -12.00
CA GLN A 185 5.71 33.09 -13.14
C GLN A 185 5.54 31.98 -14.16
N VAL A 186 4.30 31.70 -14.56
CA VAL A 186 3.99 30.79 -15.66
C VAL A 186 4.23 31.54 -16.96
N PRO A 187 5.08 31.05 -17.89
CA PRO A 187 5.31 31.72 -19.16
C PRO A 187 4.02 31.82 -19.99
N ASP A 188 3.92 32.90 -20.77
CA ASP A 188 2.79 33.13 -21.68
C ASP A 188 2.61 31.93 -22.63
N GLY A 189 1.38 31.45 -22.76
CA GLY A 189 1.05 30.30 -23.60
C GLY A 189 1.28 28.92 -22.94
N PHE A 190 1.86 28.87 -21.75
CA PHE A 190 1.98 27.63 -20.99
C PHE A 190 0.74 27.38 -20.11
N GLY A 191 0.20 26.19 -20.20
CA GLY A 191 -0.78 25.74 -19.21
C GLY A 191 -0.12 25.44 -17.86
N LEU A 192 -0.77 25.82 -16.75
CA LEU A 192 -0.24 25.61 -15.42
C LEU A 192 0.20 24.17 -15.14
N ARG A 193 -0.58 23.17 -15.59
CA ARG A 193 -0.25 21.75 -15.42
C ARG A 193 1.07 21.38 -16.13
N HIS A 194 1.28 21.87 -17.34
CA HIS A 194 2.54 21.64 -18.07
C HIS A 194 3.72 22.30 -17.36
N PHE A 195 3.54 23.54 -16.91
CA PHE A 195 4.56 24.23 -16.14
C PHE A 195 4.95 23.48 -14.87
N MET A 196 3.97 23.00 -14.09
CA MET A 196 4.22 22.22 -12.88
C MET A 196 4.88 20.87 -13.18
N ALA A 197 4.46 20.19 -14.26
CA ALA A 197 5.11 18.96 -14.69
C ALA A 197 6.57 19.17 -15.07
N ASP A 198 6.88 20.22 -15.81
CA ASP A 198 8.25 20.55 -16.22
C ASP A 198 9.14 20.90 -14.99
N ARG A 199 8.61 21.66 -14.05
CA ARG A 199 9.30 21.93 -12.77
C ARG A 199 9.58 20.66 -11.98
N THR A 200 8.61 19.75 -11.93
CA THR A 200 8.79 18.44 -11.29
C THR A 200 9.88 17.62 -11.98
N ARG A 201 9.90 17.62 -13.33
CA ARG A 201 10.96 16.95 -14.11
C ARG A 201 12.33 17.54 -13.83
N GLU A 202 12.45 18.87 -13.83
CA GLU A 202 13.71 19.57 -13.50
C GLU A 202 14.23 19.17 -12.10
N ASN A 203 13.35 19.15 -11.10
CA ASN A 203 13.71 18.80 -9.73
C ASN A 203 14.11 17.33 -9.58
N LEU A 204 13.47 16.42 -10.31
CA LEU A 204 13.75 14.99 -10.25
C LEU A 204 14.93 14.55 -11.13
N ARG A 205 15.28 15.30 -12.17
CA ARG A 205 16.35 14.93 -13.11
C ARG A 205 17.70 14.59 -12.45
N PRO A 206 18.16 15.30 -11.42
CA PRO A 206 19.40 14.95 -10.71
C PRO A 206 19.34 13.58 -10.02
N ILE A 207 18.13 13.09 -9.70
CA ILE A 207 17.89 11.83 -8.97
C ILE A 207 17.55 10.71 -9.95
N ALA A 208 16.64 10.97 -10.89
CA ALA A 208 16.07 9.96 -11.80
C ALA A 208 16.79 9.86 -13.15
N GLY A 209 17.62 10.85 -13.52
CA GLY A 209 18.29 10.91 -14.83
C GLY A 209 17.28 10.86 -15.97
N ASP A 210 17.57 10.06 -17.00
CA ASP A 210 16.70 9.92 -18.18
C ASP A 210 15.35 9.21 -17.90
N ARG A 211 15.17 8.67 -16.70
CA ARG A 211 13.90 8.05 -16.28
C ARG A 211 12.89 9.06 -15.71
N VAL A 212 13.23 10.34 -15.70
CA VAL A 212 12.37 11.38 -15.12
C VAL A 212 10.95 11.38 -15.70
N ASP A 213 10.79 11.10 -16.98
CA ASP A 213 9.49 11.10 -17.65
C ASP A 213 8.56 9.94 -17.23
N ILE A 214 9.09 8.93 -16.50
CA ILE A 214 8.29 7.85 -15.94
C ILE A 214 7.48 8.34 -14.72
N TYR A 215 7.98 9.35 -14.01
CA TYR A 215 7.41 9.84 -12.76
C TYR A 215 6.60 11.15 -12.92
N THR A 216 6.51 11.66 -14.11
CA THR A 216 5.82 12.92 -14.46
C THR A 216 4.88 12.75 -15.62
#